data_e7971efde04165f19148f9788f94addb
#
_entry.id   e7971efde04165f19148f9788f94addb
#
_cell.length_a   1.000
_cell.length_b   1.000
_cell.length_c   1.000
_cell.angle_alpha   90.00
_cell.angle_beta   90.00
_cell.angle_gamma   90.00
#
_symmetry.space_group_name_H-M   'P 1'
#
loop_
_entity.id
_entity.type
_entity.pdbx_description
1 polymer ?
#
loop_
_entity_poly.entity_id
_entity_poly.type
_entity_poly.pdbx_seq_one_letter_code
_entity_poly.pdbx_strand_id
1 'polypeptide(L)'
;MSGKGVDIEHWSRIAAEWTAWARAPNHDAFWAYRASLLAFIGQGAGEALDVGCGEGRVSRLLKDCGYRVTAVDPVSQLISAAERAGSADAYMIAAAADLPFKNCSFDLAVAYNVLMDVEDIPAALKEVRRVLRPSGTFVISIVHPFADRGHFAGTEANAPFVLQRSYFGRERFEGTEVRNGLQMDFAGWSQPLESYMTALESAQLVVTSLREPVPDTSDKASYMERWSRVPLFLWLKARLLPI
;
A
#
# COMPACT_ATOMS: atom_id res chain seq x y z
N MET A 1 -21.00 -5.81 17.70
CA MET A 1 -19.67 -5.32 18.11
C MET A 1 -18.97 -4.89 16.81
N SER A 2 -18.67 -3.62 16.64
CA SER A 2 -18.16 -3.10 15.37
C SER A 2 -16.72 -3.58 15.19
N GLY A 3 -16.38 -4.11 14.00
CA GLY A 3 -15.09 -4.65 13.65
C GLY A 3 -13.92 -3.65 13.56
N LYS A 4 -14.07 -2.46 14.11
CA LYS A 4 -13.13 -1.33 14.01
C LYS A 4 -11.72 -1.57 14.60
N GLY A 5 -11.43 -2.74 15.14
CA GLY A 5 -10.16 -3.03 15.78
C GLY A 5 -9.38 -4.22 15.20
N VAL A 6 -10.03 -5.07 14.40
CA VAL A 6 -9.46 -6.39 14.04
C VAL A 6 -8.17 -6.27 13.22
N ASP A 7 -8.11 -5.35 12.27
CA ASP A 7 -6.92 -5.17 11.44
C ASP A 7 -5.78 -4.47 12.20
N ILE A 8 -6.11 -3.47 13.05
CA ILE A 8 -5.12 -2.81 13.92
C ILE A 8 -4.56 -3.80 14.95
N GLU A 9 -5.40 -4.64 15.55
CA GLU A 9 -4.96 -5.69 16.49
C GLU A 9 -4.05 -6.72 15.81
N HIS A 10 -4.40 -7.15 14.60
CA HIS A 10 -3.57 -8.06 13.81
C HIS A 10 -2.19 -7.47 13.57
N TRP A 11 -2.10 -6.27 12.97
CA TRP A 11 -0.85 -5.59 12.66
C TRP A 11 -0.04 -5.23 13.92
N SER A 12 -0.70 -4.90 15.03
CA SER A 12 -0.02 -4.66 16.31
C SER A 12 0.67 -5.93 16.83
N ARG A 13 0.02 -7.08 16.69
CA ARG A 13 0.55 -8.36 17.13
C ARG A 13 1.78 -8.79 16.35
N ILE A 14 1.81 -8.53 15.04
CA ILE A 14 2.89 -8.98 14.13
C ILE A 14 3.83 -7.85 13.70
N ALA A 15 3.83 -6.72 14.40
CA ALA A 15 4.61 -5.55 14.00
C ALA A 15 6.13 -5.81 13.94
N ALA A 16 6.64 -6.67 14.82
CA ALA A 16 8.06 -7.06 14.84
C ALA A 16 8.41 -7.95 13.64
N GLU A 17 7.58 -8.94 13.36
CA GLU A 17 7.71 -9.85 12.21
C GLU A 17 7.63 -9.08 10.90
N TRP A 18 6.64 -8.17 10.78
CA TRP A 18 6.54 -7.30 9.62
C TRP A 18 7.77 -6.41 9.44
N THR A 19 8.29 -5.83 10.51
CA THR A 19 9.49 -5.00 10.44
C THR A 19 10.70 -5.80 9.96
N ALA A 20 10.88 -7.02 10.44
CA ALA A 20 11.96 -7.92 9.99
C ALA A 20 11.78 -8.31 8.52
N TRP A 21 10.56 -8.71 8.13
CA TRP A 21 10.19 -9.07 6.76
C TRP A 21 10.44 -7.94 5.76
N ALA A 22 9.89 -6.74 6.05
CA ALA A 22 9.94 -5.60 5.15
C ALA A 22 11.35 -5.02 4.96
N ARG A 23 12.22 -5.17 5.97
CA ARG A 23 13.60 -4.69 5.93
C ARG A 23 14.59 -5.67 5.33
N ALA A 24 14.24 -6.94 5.23
CA ALA A 24 15.14 -7.92 4.63
C ALA A 24 15.34 -7.60 3.13
N PRO A 25 16.59 -7.35 2.67
CA PRO A 25 16.86 -6.96 1.30
C PRO A 25 16.42 -8.05 0.31
N ASN A 26 15.77 -7.65 -0.78
CA ASN A 26 15.29 -8.53 -1.85
C ASN A 26 14.39 -9.68 -1.35
N HIS A 27 13.74 -9.48 -0.23
CA HIS A 27 12.98 -10.53 0.44
C HIS A 27 11.54 -10.64 -0.05
N ASP A 28 10.85 -9.51 -0.18
CA ASP A 28 9.46 -9.46 -0.63
C ASP A 28 9.29 -8.79 -2.01
N ALA A 29 8.06 -8.79 -2.51
CA ALA A 29 7.74 -8.22 -3.81
C ALA A 29 8.08 -6.72 -3.94
N PHE A 30 8.08 -5.96 -2.85
CA PHE A 30 8.42 -4.53 -2.88
C PHE A 30 9.74 -4.26 -3.61
N TRP A 31 10.75 -5.08 -3.39
CA TRP A 31 12.08 -4.89 -3.95
C TRP A 31 12.09 -4.99 -5.47
N ALA A 32 11.33 -5.93 -6.04
CA ALA A 32 11.21 -6.10 -7.48
C ALA A 32 10.42 -4.95 -8.17
N TYR A 33 9.68 -4.17 -7.41
CA TYR A 33 8.89 -3.06 -7.94
C TYR A 33 9.40 -1.69 -7.48
N ARG A 34 10.40 -1.64 -6.60
CA ARG A 34 10.88 -0.40 -5.97
C ARG A 34 11.27 0.68 -6.98
N ALA A 35 12.05 0.32 -8.00
CA ALA A 35 12.51 1.28 -9.01
C ALA A 35 11.35 1.84 -9.84
N SER A 36 10.42 0.96 -10.25
CA SER A 36 9.22 1.37 -11.00
C SER A 36 8.28 2.22 -10.15
N LEU A 37 8.15 1.92 -8.84
CA LEU A 37 7.35 2.72 -7.91
C LEU A 37 7.95 4.12 -7.75
N LEU A 38 9.27 4.21 -7.57
CA LEU A 38 9.99 5.48 -7.51
C LEU A 38 9.74 6.34 -8.77
N ALA A 39 9.85 5.72 -9.94
CA ALA A 39 9.57 6.39 -11.22
C ALA A 39 8.09 6.80 -11.35
N PHE A 40 7.17 5.97 -10.85
CA PHE A 40 5.75 6.28 -10.85
C PHE A 40 5.40 7.42 -9.89
N ILE A 41 5.94 7.45 -8.67
CA ILE A 41 5.79 8.58 -7.76
C ILE A 41 6.35 9.84 -8.40
N GLY A 42 7.59 9.79 -8.85
CA GLY A 42 8.32 10.89 -9.46
C GLY A 42 9.04 11.76 -8.43
N GLN A 43 10.01 12.54 -8.93
CA GLN A 43 10.70 13.55 -8.12
C GLN A 43 9.75 14.70 -7.80
N GLY A 44 9.92 15.30 -6.64
CA GLY A 44 9.10 16.42 -6.20
C GLY A 44 9.74 17.20 -5.07
N ALA A 45 9.05 18.24 -4.67
CA ALA A 45 9.33 19.04 -3.49
C ALA A 45 8.01 19.37 -2.82
N GLY A 46 8.04 19.61 -1.54
CA GLY A 46 6.84 19.95 -0.75
C GLY A 46 6.50 18.86 0.28
N GLU A 47 5.30 18.93 0.81
CA GLU A 47 4.85 18.08 1.91
C GLU A 47 4.23 16.79 1.35
N ALA A 48 4.73 15.63 1.78
CA ALA A 48 4.17 14.33 1.46
C ALA A 48 3.64 13.62 2.71
N LEU A 49 2.51 12.94 2.58
CA LEU A 49 1.91 12.10 3.60
C LEU A 49 2.03 10.63 3.18
N ASP A 50 2.69 9.81 3.99
CA ASP A 50 2.72 8.36 3.84
C ASP A 50 1.65 7.76 4.76
N VAL A 51 0.54 7.32 4.18
CA VAL A 51 -0.64 6.79 4.89
C VAL A 51 -0.49 5.29 5.07
N GLY A 52 -0.50 4.82 6.32
CA GLY A 52 -0.21 3.42 6.65
C GLY A 52 1.26 3.09 6.37
N CYS A 53 2.16 3.91 6.90
CA CYS A 53 3.59 3.87 6.57
C CYS A 53 4.29 2.56 7.00
N GLY A 54 3.71 1.79 7.93
CA GLY A 54 4.33 0.62 8.50
C GLY A 54 5.70 0.95 9.14
N GLU A 55 6.73 0.20 8.80
CA GLU A 55 8.11 0.41 9.26
C GLU A 55 8.85 1.54 8.52
N GLY A 56 8.15 2.24 7.59
CA GLY A 56 8.64 3.45 6.93
C GLY A 56 9.38 3.25 5.62
N ARG A 57 9.30 2.09 4.96
CA ARG A 57 10.03 1.84 3.70
C ARG A 57 9.63 2.77 2.56
N VAL A 58 8.34 3.12 2.46
CA VAL A 58 7.85 4.07 1.45
C VAL A 58 8.17 5.51 1.85
N SER A 59 8.09 5.83 3.14
CA SER A 59 8.55 7.14 3.65
C SER A 59 10.01 7.42 3.22
N ARG A 60 10.91 6.44 3.35
CA ARG A 60 12.31 6.58 2.87
C ARG A 60 12.38 6.85 1.37
N LEU A 61 11.58 6.14 0.55
CA LEU A 61 11.49 6.41 -0.88
C LEU A 61 11.01 7.84 -1.19
N LEU A 62 10.03 8.35 -0.44
CA LEU A 62 9.52 9.72 -0.63
C LEU A 62 10.59 10.77 -0.29
N LYS A 63 11.40 10.52 0.74
CA LYS A 63 12.56 11.38 1.05
C LYS A 63 13.60 11.35 -0.08
N ASP A 64 13.88 10.17 -0.62
CA ASP A 64 14.77 10.03 -1.79
C ASP A 64 14.22 10.76 -3.03
N CYS A 65 12.89 10.92 -3.14
CA CYS A 65 12.24 11.74 -4.17
C CYS A 65 12.32 13.26 -3.93
N GLY A 66 12.80 13.70 -2.76
CA GLY A 66 12.92 15.12 -2.41
C GLY A 66 11.76 15.72 -1.62
N TYR A 67 10.81 14.89 -1.16
CA TYR A 67 9.70 15.37 -0.33
C TYR A 67 10.10 15.49 1.14
N ARG A 68 9.44 16.42 1.85
CA ARG A 68 9.38 16.43 3.29
C ARG A 68 8.24 15.51 3.72
N VAL A 69 8.53 14.48 4.49
CA VAL A 69 7.61 13.35 4.70
C VAL A 69 7.04 13.35 6.09
N THR A 70 5.72 13.30 6.19
CA THR A 70 5.00 12.92 7.41
C THR A 70 4.48 11.50 7.24
N ALA A 71 4.82 10.62 8.18
CA ALA A 71 4.43 9.22 8.19
C ALA A 71 3.32 8.99 9.21
N VAL A 72 2.25 8.30 8.82
CA VAL A 72 1.15 7.92 9.72
C VAL A 72 0.84 6.44 9.66
N ASP A 73 0.60 5.84 10.81
CA ASP A 73 0.15 4.45 10.96
C ASP A 73 -0.63 4.31 12.28
N PRO A 74 -1.71 3.55 12.35
CA PRO A 74 -2.44 3.35 13.60
C PRO A 74 -1.68 2.47 14.61
N VAL A 75 -0.67 1.73 14.17
CA VAL A 75 0.12 0.79 14.99
C VAL A 75 1.36 1.48 15.55
N SER A 76 1.33 1.76 16.85
CA SER A 76 2.40 2.50 17.53
C SER A 76 3.78 1.82 17.43
N GLN A 77 3.81 0.48 17.42
CA GLN A 77 5.04 -0.29 17.28
C GLN A 77 5.69 -0.07 15.91
N LEU A 78 4.88 0.05 14.83
CA LEU A 78 5.35 0.32 13.47
C LEU A 78 5.86 1.77 13.36
N ILE A 79 5.12 2.74 13.91
CA ILE A 79 5.60 4.13 14.00
C ILE A 79 6.94 4.21 14.74
N SER A 80 7.07 3.51 15.87
CA SER A 80 8.35 3.47 16.62
C SER A 80 9.47 2.82 15.79
N ALA A 81 9.16 1.82 14.96
CA ALA A 81 10.15 1.22 14.06
C ALA A 81 10.56 2.19 12.94
N ALA A 82 9.61 2.90 12.33
CA ALA A 82 9.86 3.91 11.31
C ALA A 82 10.71 5.07 11.85
N GLU A 83 10.40 5.54 13.07
CA GLU A 83 11.11 6.62 13.75
C GLU A 83 12.56 6.24 14.07
N ARG A 84 12.79 5.08 14.67
CA ARG A 84 14.15 4.57 14.92
C ARG A 84 15.00 4.45 13.66
N ALA A 85 14.37 4.24 12.50
CA ALA A 85 15.05 4.17 11.21
C ALA A 85 15.22 5.54 10.52
N GLY A 86 14.74 6.64 11.10
CA GLY A 86 14.79 7.97 10.50
C GLY A 86 14.06 8.05 9.16
N SER A 87 12.95 7.29 9.03
CA SER A 87 12.28 7.06 7.75
C SER A 87 11.56 8.29 7.21
N ALA A 88 11.10 9.19 8.08
CA ALA A 88 10.33 10.39 7.73
C ALA A 88 10.85 11.61 8.51
N ASP A 89 10.29 12.79 8.25
CA ASP A 89 10.61 14.03 8.96
C ASP A 89 9.66 14.27 10.14
N ALA A 90 8.45 13.67 10.10
CA ALA A 90 7.49 13.68 11.19
C ALA A 90 6.73 12.33 11.24
N TYR A 91 6.25 11.97 12.42
CA TYR A 91 5.55 10.71 12.68
C TYR A 91 4.29 10.96 13.48
N MET A 92 3.21 10.23 13.18
CA MET A 92 1.94 10.36 13.87
C MET A 92 1.25 9.00 13.98
N ILE A 93 0.74 8.68 15.17
CA ILE A 93 -0.14 7.52 15.35
C ILE A 93 -1.55 7.98 14.98
N ALA A 94 -2.05 7.54 13.82
CA ALA A 94 -3.38 7.89 13.34
C ALA A 94 -3.90 6.86 12.34
N ALA A 95 -5.22 6.65 12.34
CA ALA A 95 -5.89 5.86 11.31
C ALA A 95 -6.12 6.70 10.04
N ALA A 96 -6.12 6.05 8.88
CA ALA A 96 -6.37 6.72 7.59
C ALA A 96 -7.73 7.43 7.52
N ALA A 97 -8.72 6.95 8.29
CA ALA A 97 -10.07 7.54 8.36
C ALA A 97 -10.22 8.70 9.36
N ASP A 98 -9.14 9.06 10.08
CA ASP A 98 -9.14 10.17 11.06
C ASP A 98 -7.73 10.78 11.11
N LEU A 99 -7.39 11.57 10.10
CA LEU A 99 -6.07 12.17 9.94
C LEU A 99 -5.98 13.49 10.73
N PRO A 100 -5.05 13.62 11.71
CA PRO A 100 -4.96 14.79 12.60
C PRO A 100 -4.26 15.99 11.94
N PHE A 101 -4.59 16.26 10.67
CA PHE A 101 -4.00 17.36 9.91
C PHE A 101 -5.05 18.37 9.47
N LYS A 102 -4.60 19.59 9.24
CA LYS A 102 -5.44 20.64 8.63
C LYS A 102 -5.77 20.30 7.17
N ASN A 103 -6.84 20.88 6.67
CA ASN A 103 -7.17 20.80 5.25
C ASN A 103 -6.02 21.36 4.39
N CYS A 104 -5.85 20.83 3.20
CA CYS A 104 -4.89 21.33 2.21
C CYS A 104 -3.44 21.44 2.75
N SER A 105 -2.97 20.41 3.46
CA SER A 105 -1.63 20.37 4.08
C SER A 105 -0.57 19.75 3.18
N PHE A 106 -0.95 18.81 2.30
CA PHE A 106 0.00 17.98 1.56
C PHE A 106 -0.09 18.16 0.05
N ASP A 107 1.06 18.12 -0.61
CA ASP A 107 1.19 18.12 -2.08
C ASP A 107 1.06 16.72 -2.66
N LEU A 108 1.45 15.71 -1.87
CA LEU A 108 1.39 14.30 -2.19
C LEU A 108 0.83 13.53 -1.00
N ALA A 109 -0.05 12.57 -1.25
CA ALA A 109 -0.34 11.49 -0.32
C ALA A 109 -0.04 10.15 -1.00
N VAL A 110 0.48 9.18 -0.25
CA VAL A 110 0.75 7.83 -0.74
C VAL A 110 0.12 6.82 0.21
N ALA A 111 -0.60 5.85 -0.33
CA ALA A 111 -1.08 4.67 0.39
C ALA A 111 -0.57 3.42 -0.35
N TYR A 112 0.50 2.82 0.15
CA TYR A 112 1.14 1.67 -0.48
C TYR A 112 0.69 0.37 0.19
N ASN A 113 -0.21 -0.35 -0.48
CA ASN A 113 -0.79 -1.61 0.00
C ASN A 113 -1.44 -1.48 1.39
N VAL A 114 -2.22 -0.41 1.59
CA VAL A 114 -2.90 -0.07 2.85
C VAL A 114 -4.40 -0.20 2.73
N LEU A 115 -4.99 0.19 1.58
CA LEU A 115 -6.46 0.26 1.45
C LEU A 115 -7.15 -1.11 1.62
N MET A 116 -6.43 -2.20 1.43
CA MET A 116 -6.89 -3.55 1.69
C MET A 116 -6.99 -3.89 3.18
N ASP A 117 -6.31 -3.10 4.04
CA ASP A 117 -6.30 -3.25 5.50
C ASP A 117 -7.22 -2.22 6.17
N VAL A 118 -7.88 -1.37 5.38
CA VAL A 118 -8.79 -0.33 5.88
C VAL A 118 -10.23 -0.82 5.83
N GLU A 119 -10.91 -0.80 6.97
CA GLU A 119 -12.31 -1.22 7.07
C GLU A 119 -13.25 -0.27 6.33
N ASP A 120 -13.10 1.03 6.56
CA ASP A 120 -13.90 2.11 5.95
C ASP A 120 -13.06 2.91 4.94
N ILE A 121 -12.91 2.33 3.73
CA ILE A 121 -12.19 2.98 2.63
C ILE A 121 -12.80 4.33 2.25
N PRO A 122 -14.14 4.49 2.12
CA PRO A 122 -14.74 5.78 1.85
C PRO A 122 -14.37 6.88 2.86
N ALA A 123 -14.35 6.57 4.17
CA ALA A 123 -13.93 7.53 5.18
C ALA A 123 -12.43 7.90 5.03
N ALA A 124 -11.55 6.91 4.82
CA ALA A 124 -10.13 7.14 4.60
C ALA A 124 -9.89 8.03 3.36
N LEU A 125 -10.58 7.76 2.25
CA LEU A 125 -10.42 8.55 1.03
C LEU A 125 -10.95 9.99 1.17
N LYS A 126 -12.01 10.21 1.96
CA LYS A 126 -12.47 11.57 2.31
C LYS A 126 -11.43 12.34 3.11
N GLU A 127 -10.77 11.68 4.06
CA GLU A 127 -9.70 12.30 4.84
C GLU A 127 -8.47 12.60 3.98
N VAL A 128 -8.03 11.66 3.12
CA VAL A 128 -6.95 11.92 2.16
C VAL A 128 -7.29 13.11 1.26
N ARG A 129 -8.53 13.15 0.71
CA ARG A 129 -9.00 14.28 -0.10
C ARG A 129 -8.93 15.60 0.69
N ARG A 130 -9.38 15.59 1.94
CA ARG A 130 -9.41 16.78 2.81
C ARG A 130 -8.03 17.36 3.05
N VAL A 131 -7.05 16.50 3.31
CA VAL A 131 -5.69 16.94 3.64
C VAL A 131 -4.84 17.27 2.42
N LEU A 132 -5.22 16.81 1.22
CA LEU A 132 -4.55 17.18 -0.03
C LEU A 132 -4.86 18.61 -0.44
N ARG A 133 -3.83 19.31 -0.93
CA ARG A 133 -3.97 20.61 -1.60
C ARG A 133 -4.75 20.45 -2.91
N PRO A 134 -5.37 21.51 -3.44
CA PRO A 134 -6.12 21.45 -4.70
C PRO A 134 -5.30 20.87 -5.87
N SER A 135 -4.00 21.16 -5.95
CA SER A 135 -3.07 20.60 -6.93
C SER A 135 -2.43 19.27 -6.52
N GLY A 136 -2.74 18.79 -5.32
CA GLY A 136 -2.13 17.60 -4.74
C GLY A 136 -2.46 16.34 -5.51
N THR A 137 -1.59 15.34 -5.36
CA THR A 137 -1.74 14.03 -5.99
C THR A 137 -1.84 12.95 -4.92
N PHE A 138 -2.75 12.02 -5.10
CA PHE A 138 -2.83 10.80 -4.32
C PHE A 138 -2.28 9.62 -5.13
N VAL A 139 -1.28 8.93 -4.61
CA VAL A 139 -0.71 7.71 -5.17
C VAL A 139 -1.19 6.52 -4.35
N ILE A 140 -1.74 5.54 -5.03
CA ILE A 140 -2.31 4.33 -4.42
C ILE A 140 -1.60 3.13 -5.02
N SER A 141 -1.19 2.20 -4.16
CA SER A 141 -0.83 0.84 -4.53
C SER A 141 -1.76 -0.12 -3.80
N ILE A 142 -2.30 -1.08 -4.52
CA ILE A 142 -3.02 -2.23 -3.93
C ILE A 142 -2.50 -3.50 -4.57
N VAL A 143 -2.62 -4.63 -3.87
CA VAL A 143 -2.55 -5.92 -4.54
C VAL A 143 -3.65 -5.94 -5.60
N HIS A 144 -3.30 -6.38 -6.81
CA HIS A 144 -4.26 -6.36 -7.90
C HIS A 144 -5.46 -7.24 -7.56
N PRO A 145 -6.72 -6.74 -7.66
CA PRO A 145 -7.90 -7.51 -7.27
C PRO A 145 -8.02 -8.87 -7.95
N PHE A 146 -7.44 -9.01 -9.15
CA PHE A 146 -7.36 -10.30 -9.83
C PHE A 146 -6.35 -11.24 -9.15
N ALA A 147 -5.20 -10.72 -8.72
CA ALA A 147 -4.17 -11.51 -8.04
C ALA A 147 -4.65 -12.07 -6.69
N ASP A 148 -5.45 -11.29 -5.95
CA ASP A 148 -6.03 -11.70 -4.66
C ASP A 148 -7.01 -12.89 -4.76
N ARG A 149 -7.52 -13.19 -5.95
CA ARG A 149 -8.55 -14.22 -6.16
C ARG A 149 -8.02 -15.54 -6.68
N GLY A 150 -6.71 -15.62 -6.88
CA GLY A 150 -6.10 -16.81 -7.45
C GLY A 150 -4.71 -17.10 -6.92
N HIS A 151 -4.10 -18.10 -7.49
CA HIS A 151 -2.73 -18.52 -7.21
C HIS A 151 -2.11 -19.17 -8.45
N PHE A 152 -0.81 -19.27 -8.47
CA PHE A 152 -0.14 -20.09 -9.46
C PHE A 152 -0.18 -21.57 -9.06
N ALA A 153 -0.56 -22.44 -9.98
CA ALA A 153 -0.66 -23.89 -9.76
C ALA A 153 0.71 -24.61 -9.67
N GLY A 154 1.80 -23.85 -9.68
CA GLY A 154 3.18 -24.34 -9.58
C GLY A 154 4.15 -23.22 -9.28
N THR A 155 5.43 -23.57 -9.20
CA THR A 155 6.54 -22.64 -8.92
C THR A 155 7.27 -22.16 -10.18
N GLU A 156 7.04 -22.81 -11.32
CA GLU A 156 7.69 -22.54 -12.59
C GLU A 156 7.22 -21.19 -13.16
N ALA A 157 8.07 -20.52 -13.92
CA ALA A 157 7.76 -19.23 -14.54
C ALA A 157 6.51 -19.28 -15.44
N ASN A 158 6.21 -20.42 -16.05
CA ASN A 158 5.05 -20.64 -16.93
C ASN A 158 3.85 -21.30 -16.22
N ALA A 159 3.89 -21.49 -14.88
CA ALA A 159 2.80 -22.09 -14.14
C ALA A 159 1.46 -21.38 -14.42
N PRO A 160 0.36 -22.12 -14.63
CA PRO A 160 -0.96 -21.52 -14.83
C PRO A 160 -1.38 -20.70 -13.61
N PHE A 161 -1.99 -19.54 -13.84
CA PHE A 161 -2.69 -18.80 -12.79
C PHE A 161 -4.14 -19.26 -12.74
N VAL A 162 -4.60 -19.70 -11.58
CA VAL A 162 -5.94 -20.29 -11.36
C VAL A 162 -6.72 -19.39 -10.42
N LEU A 163 -7.88 -18.94 -10.87
CA LEU A 163 -8.84 -18.27 -10.01
C LEU A 163 -9.55 -19.32 -9.13
N GLN A 164 -9.45 -19.20 -7.82
CA GLN A 164 -10.08 -20.14 -6.87
C GLN A 164 -11.37 -19.61 -6.26
N ARG A 165 -11.53 -18.29 -6.24
CA ARG A 165 -12.66 -17.63 -5.56
C ARG A 165 -13.41 -16.74 -6.56
N SER A 166 -14.63 -16.36 -6.19
CA SER A 166 -15.36 -15.34 -6.94
C SER A 166 -14.54 -14.05 -6.98
N TYR A 167 -14.45 -13.43 -8.13
CA TYR A 167 -13.89 -12.08 -8.26
C TYR A 167 -14.75 -11.04 -7.53
N PHE A 168 -16.04 -11.26 -7.44
CA PHE A 168 -17.01 -10.32 -6.87
C PHE A 168 -17.18 -10.48 -5.37
N GLY A 169 -17.61 -9.39 -4.73
CA GLY A 169 -17.83 -9.35 -3.28
C GLY A 169 -16.55 -9.00 -2.50
N ARG A 170 -16.74 -8.57 -1.27
CA ARG A 170 -15.66 -8.30 -0.31
C ARG A 170 -15.48 -9.50 0.59
N GLU A 171 -14.28 -10.04 0.63
CA GLU A 171 -13.93 -11.20 1.45
C GLU A 171 -12.67 -10.92 2.26
N ARG A 172 -12.64 -11.42 3.49
CA ARG A 172 -11.43 -11.43 4.28
C ARG A 172 -10.50 -12.55 3.79
N PHE A 173 -9.23 -12.24 3.68
CA PHE A 173 -8.20 -13.25 3.47
C PHE A 173 -7.25 -13.29 4.67
N GLU A 174 -6.72 -14.46 4.92
CA GLU A 174 -5.65 -14.72 5.88
C GLU A 174 -4.71 -15.74 5.25
N GLY A 175 -3.42 -15.55 5.44
CA GLY A 175 -2.42 -16.48 4.91
C GLY A 175 -1.07 -16.29 5.57
N THR A 176 -0.34 -17.39 5.71
CA THR A 176 1.02 -17.40 6.26
C THR A 176 2.00 -17.63 5.13
N GLU A 177 3.02 -16.79 5.04
CA GLU A 177 4.16 -16.99 4.18
C GLU A 177 5.43 -17.23 5.01
N VAL A 178 6.24 -18.20 4.56
CA VAL A 178 7.58 -18.44 5.12
C VAL A 178 8.60 -18.32 4.00
N ARG A 179 9.57 -17.44 4.19
CA ARG A 179 10.63 -17.21 3.21
C ARG A 179 11.95 -16.89 3.92
N ASN A 180 13.02 -17.57 3.51
CA ASN A 180 14.37 -17.35 4.05
C ASN A 180 14.43 -17.32 5.59
N GLY A 181 13.65 -18.18 6.24
CA GLY A 181 13.60 -18.28 7.71
C GLY A 181 12.75 -17.21 8.41
N LEU A 182 12.17 -16.27 7.69
CA LEU A 182 11.17 -15.33 8.22
C LEU A 182 9.77 -15.85 7.94
N GLN A 183 8.88 -15.70 8.90
CA GLN A 183 7.45 -15.99 8.76
C GLN A 183 6.66 -14.68 8.83
N MET A 184 5.60 -14.59 8.03
CA MET A 184 4.67 -13.47 8.04
C MET A 184 3.24 -13.96 7.89
N ASP A 185 2.38 -13.54 8.80
CA ASP A 185 0.95 -13.78 8.74
C ASP A 185 0.25 -12.57 8.13
N PHE A 186 -0.17 -12.70 6.88
CA PHE A 186 -0.91 -11.66 6.17
C PHE A 186 -2.40 -11.82 6.42
N ALA A 187 -3.08 -10.70 6.63
CA ALA A 187 -4.53 -10.63 6.66
C ALA A 187 -5.00 -9.31 6.07
N GLY A 188 -6.19 -9.30 5.48
CA GLY A 188 -6.75 -8.10 4.88
C GLY A 188 -8.06 -8.38 4.16
N TRP A 189 -8.49 -7.46 3.32
CA TRP A 189 -9.71 -7.55 2.55
C TRP A 189 -9.42 -7.60 1.06
N SER A 190 -9.93 -8.63 0.41
CA SER A 190 -9.96 -8.71 -1.05
C SER A 190 -11.32 -8.22 -1.55
N GLN A 191 -11.32 -7.38 -2.58
CA GLN A 191 -12.54 -6.84 -3.18
C GLN A 191 -12.32 -6.44 -4.65
N PRO A 192 -13.40 -6.36 -5.46
CA PRO A 192 -13.29 -5.99 -6.86
C PRO A 192 -12.70 -4.60 -7.05
N LEU A 193 -12.08 -4.35 -8.21
CA LEU A 193 -11.60 -3.03 -8.61
C LEU A 193 -12.71 -1.96 -8.52
N GLU A 194 -13.92 -2.31 -8.90
CA GLU A 194 -15.10 -1.43 -8.82
C GLU A 194 -15.29 -0.82 -7.43
N SER A 195 -15.04 -1.61 -6.36
CA SER A 195 -15.19 -1.11 -4.98
C SER A 195 -14.23 0.03 -4.66
N TYR A 196 -12.98 -0.06 -5.13
CA TYR A 196 -12.00 1.03 -4.98
C TYR A 196 -12.36 2.23 -5.83
N MET A 197 -12.80 2.01 -7.08
CA MET A 197 -13.18 3.09 -8.00
C MET A 197 -14.40 3.86 -7.49
N THR A 198 -15.44 3.16 -7.01
CA THR A 198 -16.65 3.77 -6.43
C THR A 198 -16.29 4.58 -5.17
N ALA A 199 -15.37 4.09 -4.35
CA ALA A 199 -14.94 4.83 -3.16
C ALA A 199 -14.16 6.11 -3.54
N LEU A 200 -13.29 6.07 -4.55
CA LEU A 200 -12.58 7.24 -5.08
C LEU A 200 -13.56 8.27 -5.67
N GLU A 201 -14.53 7.82 -6.47
CA GLU A 201 -15.58 8.65 -7.04
C GLU A 201 -16.40 9.35 -5.94
N SER A 202 -16.83 8.58 -4.93
CA SER A 202 -17.56 9.12 -3.77
C SER A 202 -16.78 10.16 -2.99
N ALA A 203 -15.44 10.04 -2.96
CA ALA A 203 -14.53 11.02 -2.37
C ALA A 203 -14.20 12.17 -3.33
N GLN A 204 -14.76 12.23 -4.54
CA GLN A 204 -14.43 13.22 -5.58
C GLN A 204 -12.93 13.23 -5.94
N LEU A 205 -12.33 12.06 -5.97
CA LEU A 205 -10.96 11.82 -6.44
C LEU A 205 -11.02 11.19 -7.83
N VAL A 206 -10.44 11.86 -8.82
CA VAL A 206 -10.44 11.40 -10.22
C VAL A 206 -9.13 10.68 -10.50
N VAL A 207 -9.21 9.45 -10.99
CA VAL A 207 -8.04 8.71 -11.44
C VAL A 207 -7.48 9.34 -12.71
N THR A 208 -6.23 9.77 -12.64
CA THR A 208 -5.50 10.41 -13.74
C THR A 208 -4.45 9.49 -14.37
N SER A 209 -4.09 8.41 -13.69
CA SER A 209 -3.15 7.41 -14.20
C SER A 209 -3.41 6.06 -13.54
N LEU A 210 -3.31 4.99 -14.33
CA LEU A 210 -3.35 3.61 -13.88
C LEU A 210 -2.12 2.89 -14.44
N ARG A 211 -1.48 2.05 -13.63
CA ARG A 211 -0.39 1.16 -14.04
C ARG A 211 -0.57 -0.22 -13.43
N GLU A 212 -0.23 -1.22 -14.21
CA GLU A 212 -0.03 -2.60 -13.79
C GLU A 212 1.47 -2.90 -13.99
N PRO A 213 2.28 -2.65 -12.95
CA PRO A 213 3.73 -2.75 -13.11
C PRO A 213 4.18 -4.19 -13.28
N VAL A 214 5.22 -4.37 -14.10
CA VAL A 214 5.92 -5.65 -14.23
C VAL A 214 7.10 -5.65 -13.25
N PRO A 215 7.37 -6.78 -12.55
CA PRO A 215 8.51 -6.86 -11.63
C PRO A 215 9.84 -6.76 -12.38
N ASP A 216 10.81 -6.13 -11.75
CA ASP A 216 12.21 -6.26 -12.17
C ASP A 216 12.73 -7.63 -11.70
N THR A 217 13.08 -8.47 -12.63
CA THR A 217 13.59 -9.84 -12.38
C THR A 217 15.10 -9.96 -12.58
N SER A 218 15.80 -8.83 -12.81
CA SER A 218 17.26 -8.82 -13.03
C SER A 218 18.06 -9.35 -11.84
N ASP A 219 17.58 -9.17 -10.62
CA ASP A 219 18.23 -9.58 -9.36
C ASP A 219 17.91 -11.04 -8.95
N LYS A 220 17.48 -11.90 -9.87
CA LYS A 220 17.29 -13.36 -9.68
C LYS A 220 16.29 -13.78 -8.59
N ALA A 221 15.34 -12.96 -8.22
CA ALA A 221 14.19 -13.41 -7.43
C ALA A 221 13.28 -14.28 -8.31
N SER A 222 13.66 -15.54 -8.55
CA SER A 222 13.00 -16.47 -9.49
C SER A 222 11.50 -16.61 -9.22
N TYR A 223 11.07 -16.42 -7.96
CA TYR A 223 9.65 -16.45 -7.60
C TYR A 223 8.85 -15.27 -8.18
N MET A 224 9.52 -14.19 -8.61
CA MET A 224 8.86 -13.04 -9.24
C MET A 224 8.63 -13.21 -10.74
N GLU A 225 9.33 -14.13 -11.43
CA GLU A 225 9.22 -14.31 -12.89
C GLU A 225 7.78 -14.58 -13.34
N ARG A 226 7.03 -15.41 -12.62
CA ARG A 226 5.63 -15.72 -12.91
C ARG A 226 4.70 -14.50 -12.85
N TRP A 227 5.04 -13.49 -12.03
CA TRP A 227 4.31 -12.23 -11.92
C TRP A 227 4.57 -11.27 -13.10
N SER A 228 5.45 -11.63 -14.03
CA SER A 228 5.56 -10.93 -15.32
C SER A 228 4.42 -11.25 -16.28
N ARG A 229 3.57 -12.24 -15.96
CA ARG A 229 2.44 -12.70 -16.80
C ARG A 229 1.08 -12.31 -16.24
N VAL A 230 1.01 -12.01 -14.96
CA VAL A 230 -0.20 -11.62 -14.25
C VAL A 230 0.15 -10.45 -13.34
N PRO A 231 -0.62 -9.35 -13.34
CA PRO A 231 -0.29 -8.20 -12.51
C PRO A 231 -0.45 -8.54 -11.02
N LEU A 232 0.63 -8.35 -10.25
CA LEU A 232 0.59 -8.49 -8.80
C LEU A 232 0.04 -7.24 -8.13
N PHE A 233 0.39 -6.07 -8.64
CA PHE A 233 -0.02 -4.77 -8.11
C PHE A 233 -0.79 -3.95 -9.13
N LEU A 234 -1.67 -3.13 -8.62
CA LEU A 234 -2.33 -2.05 -9.34
C LEU A 234 -1.94 -0.72 -8.70
N TRP A 235 -1.42 0.20 -9.52
CA TRP A 235 -1.06 1.54 -9.09
C TRP A 235 -1.94 2.57 -9.73
N LEU A 236 -2.44 3.52 -8.94
CA LEU A 236 -3.27 4.61 -9.38
C LEU A 236 -2.66 5.94 -8.96
N LYS A 237 -2.81 6.97 -9.81
CA LYS A 237 -2.76 8.36 -9.38
C LYS A 237 -4.15 8.94 -9.44
N ALA A 238 -4.54 9.64 -8.39
CA ALA A 238 -5.79 10.38 -8.35
C ALA A 238 -5.54 11.84 -7.94
N ARG A 239 -6.44 12.73 -8.36
CA ARG A 239 -6.43 14.15 -8.02
C ARG A 239 -7.82 14.60 -7.65
N LEU A 240 -7.90 15.74 -6.97
CA LEU A 240 -9.17 16.39 -6.70
C LEU A 240 -9.85 16.76 -8.02
N LEU A 241 -11.17 16.52 -8.10
CA LEU A 241 -11.97 17.01 -9.21
C LEU A 241 -11.88 18.54 -9.20
N PRO A 242 -11.51 19.20 -10.31
CA PRO A 242 -11.58 20.65 -10.39
C PRO A 242 -13.01 21.13 -10.15
N ILE A 243 -13.18 22.09 -9.26
CA ILE A 243 -14.46 22.76 -9.01
C ILE A 243 -14.66 23.82 -10.08
#